data_56089f30c1a8ec50844f0f39a8d88495
#
_entry.id   56089f30c1a8ec50844f0f39a8d88495
#
_cell.length_a   1.000
_cell.length_b   1.000
_cell.length_c   1.000
_cell.angle_alpha   90.00
_cell.angle_beta   90.00
_cell.angle_gamma   90.00
#
_symmetry.space_group_name_H-M   'P 1'
#
loop_
_entity.id
_entity.type
_entity.pdbx_description
1 polymer ?
#
loop_
_entity_poly.entity_id
_entity_poly.type
_entity_poly.pdbx_seq_one_letter_code
_entity_poly.pdbx_strand_id
1 'polypeptide(L)'
;MALLAAAALVVAACGNDDDGDDTAADEAADEAADEEATDTGDTGRTVTIAASVPPTDHGWLGQIAAKAQEAAEQWDDVQFRLVEADDADDQASQIQTLINEQPDAIVVLPYDGEQLTPVAEQAMEAGIPVVNVDRLFATPDAARATILGDNYDIGVKAAEFIAEQLDCEGNVVEIQGIAGISVTEDRTQGFADKIQELCGNGIDLLAQQPADFLPDRGLEVMEAILQANDNIDAVYTHDDDMSEGIVAAIENAGREDEMILTGAGGSCNAFDRIEEGGLYAATYLYSPTMAGSAVNLARLIAQGEGMTDLVEPEVPSEIIVPPTQVTQDNVDELRPLCFE
;
A
#
# COMPACT_ATOMS: atom_id res chain seq x y z
N MET A 1 -47.11 9.65 31.66
CA MET A 1 -47.02 10.64 32.72
C MET A 1 -45.66 11.30 32.51
N ALA A 2 -45.63 12.45 31.78
CA ALA A 2 -45.66 13.80 32.31
C ALA A 2 -44.31 14.12 33.03
N LEU A 3 -43.56 15.16 32.74
CA LEU A 3 -43.76 16.47 32.12
C LEU A 3 -42.41 17.09 31.72
N LEU A 4 -42.47 17.95 30.71
CA LEU A 4 -41.53 18.96 30.27
C LEU A 4 -41.12 19.98 31.36
N ALA A 5 -39.96 20.62 31.23
CA ALA A 5 -39.81 22.05 31.47
C ALA A 5 -38.65 22.63 30.70
N ALA A 6 -38.98 23.54 29.80
CA ALA A 6 -38.07 24.50 29.15
C ALA A 6 -37.95 25.75 30.03
N ALA A 7 -36.78 26.40 30.03
CA ALA A 7 -36.62 27.76 30.53
C ALA A 7 -35.73 28.55 29.54
N ALA A 8 -36.38 29.52 28.89
CA ALA A 8 -35.75 30.58 28.13
C ALA A 8 -35.50 31.78 29.09
N LEU A 9 -34.35 32.41 28.93
CA LEU A 9 -34.13 33.73 29.54
C LEU A 9 -33.71 34.76 28.43
N VAL A 10 -34.60 35.72 28.27
CA VAL A 10 -34.40 36.94 27.48
C VAL A 10 -33.89 38.02 28.46
N VAL A 11 -32.86 38.75 28.06
CA VAL A 11 -32.56 40.06 28.68
C VAL A 11 -32.42 41.10 27.61
N ALA A 12 -33.22 42.12 27.77
CA ALA A 12 -33.45 43.27 26.87
C ALA A 12 -32.49 44.43 27.14
N ALA A 13 -32.43 45.25 26.12
CA ALA A 13 -31.71 46.50 25.90
C ALA A 13 -32.01 47.65 26.85
N CYS A 14 -31.11 48.63 26.85
CA CYS A 14 -31.31 50.08 26.83
C CYS A 14 -29.92 50.65 26.55
N GLY A 15 -29.61 51.46 25.55
CA GLY A 15 -30.23 52.67 25.04
C GLY A 15 -29.70 53.92 25.72
N ASN A 16 -28.85 54.69 25.07
CA ASN A 16 -29.06 56.14 24.95
C ASN A 16 -28.07 56.83 24.00
N ASP A 17 -28.62 57.78 23.29
CA ASP A 17 -28.12 58.66 22.25
C ASP A 17 -27.01 59.62 22.72
N ASP A 18 -26.17 60.16 21.83
CA ASP A 18 -26.23 61.52 21.37
C ASP A 18 -25.15 61.87 20.31
N ASP A 19 -25.63 62.51 19.27
CA ASP A 19 -25.17 63.46 18.28
C ASP A 19 -23.68 63.74 18.01
N GLY A 20 -23.39 63.85 16.67
CA GLY A 20 -22.51 64.86 16.19
C GLY A 20 -21.62 64.57 14.98
N ASP A 21 -22.18 64.78 13.78
CA ASP A 21 -21.64 65.55 12.66
C ASP A 21 -20.37 65.12 11.86
N ASP A 22 -20.66 64.91 10.56
CA ASP A 22 -19.92 65.22 9.34
C ASP A 22 -18.40 65.05 9.25
N THR A 23 -17.95 64.22 8.33
CA THR A 23 -17.48 64.65 6.98
C THR A 23 -16.95 63.37 6.20
N ALA A 24 -17.31 63.40 4.91
CA ALA A 24 -16.89 62.49 3.88
C ALA A 24 -15.38 62.52 3.64
N ALA A 25 -14.81 61.33 3.36
CA ALA A 25 -13.81 61.14 2.33
C ALA A 25 -13.70 59.66 1.94
N ASP A 26 -13.98 59.45 0.71
CA ASP A 26 -13.70 58.36 -0.22
C ASP A 26 -12.26 57.80 -0.09
N GLU A 27 -12.07 56.49 -0.21
CA GLU A 27 -11.17 55.80 -1.14
C GLU A 27 -10.72 54.43 -0.66
N ALA A 28 -10.85 53.54 -1.63
CA ALA A 28 -10.03 52.34 -1.90
C ALA A 28 -10.17 51.16 -0.95
N ALA A 29 -11.02 50.24 -1.38
CA ALA A 29 -10.92 48.81 -1.10
C ALA A 29 -9.57 48.31 -1.64
N ASP A 30 -8.67 47.90 -0.74
CA ASP A 30 -7.54 47.05 -1.06
C ASP A 30 -7.95 45.60 -0.68
N GLU A 31 -8.23 44.80 -1.71
CA GLU A 31 -8.44 43.39 -1.56
C GLU A 31 -7.09 42.73 -1.18
N ALA A 32 -6.85 42.65 0.10
CA ALA A 32 -5.86 41.71 0.59
C ALA A 32 -6.48 40.29 0.49
N ALA A 33 -6.10 39.57 -0.55
CA ALA A 33 -6.24 38.11 -0.57
C ALA A 33 -5.49 37.56 0.63
N ASP A 34 -6.24 37.08 1.61
CA ASP A 34 -5.71 36.20 2.65
C ASP A 34 -5.24 34.90 1.94
N GLU A 35 -3.98 34.86 1.59
CA GLU A 35 -3.31 33.57 1.38
C GLU A 35 -3.32 32.86 2.74
N GLU A 36 -4.25 31.94 2.93
CA GLU A 36 -4.13 30.93 3.98
C GLU A 36 -2.77 30.25 3.78
N ALA A 37 -1.78 30.69 4.52
CA ALA A 37 -0.55 29.96 4.70
C ALA A 37 -0.94 28.62 5.30
N THR A 38 -0.89 27.56 4.49
CA THR A 38 -0.90 26.19 4.98
C THR A 38 0.25 26.08 5.95
N ASP A 39 -0.07 26.04 7.24
CA ASP A 39 0.89 25.69 8.30
C ASP A 39 1.39 24.28 8.00
N THR A 40 2.58 24.19 7.41
CA THR A 40 3.22 22.92 7.02
C THR A 40 3.82 22.17 8.22
N GLY A 41 3.45 22.54 9.45
CA GLY A 41 3.86 21.80 10.66
C GLY A 41 5.39 21.74 10.85
N ASP A 42 6.10 22.79 10.42
CA ASP A 42 7.54 22.89 10.60
C ASP A 42 7.88 23.04 12.10
N THR A 43 8.45 21.99 12.70
CA THR A 43 8.95 22.02 14.08
C THR A 43 10.32 22.65 14.20
N GLY A 44 10.92 23.05 13.09
CA GLY A 44 12.25 23.70 13.03
C GLY A 44 13.43 22.79 13.28
N ARG A 45 13.21 21.46 13.44
CA ARG A 45 14.28 20.48 13.57
C ARG A 45 14.41 19.66 12.28
N THR A 46 15.52 19.83 11.58
CA THR A 46 15.86 18.94 10.45
C THR A 46 16.17 17.54 10.95
N VAL A 47 15.58 16.53 10.31
CA VAL A 47 15.78 15.11 10.59
C VAL A 47 16.39 14.39 9.40
N THR A 48 17.23 13.39 9.68
CA THR A 48 17.84 12.52 8.68
C THR A 48 17.09 11.19 8.66
N ILE A 49 16.46 10.87 7.52
CA ILE A 49 15.74 9.63 7.31
C ILE A 49 16.44 8.81 6.24
N ALA A 50 16.81 7.58 6.56
CA ALA A 50 17.29 6.62 5.58
C ALA A 50 16.19 5.65 5.19
N ALA A 51 16.18 5.21 3.93
CA ALA A 51 15.31 4.14 3.47
C ALA A 51 16.15 3.03 2.81
N SER A 52 15.80 1.78 3.09
CA SER A 52 16.40 0.59 2.49
C SER A 52 15.33 -0.28 1.87
N VAL A 53 15.49 -0.59 0.58
CA VAL A 53 14.52 -1.33 -0.22
C VAL A 53 15.22 -2.43 -1.04
N PRO A 54 14.50 -3.50 -1.47
CA PRO A 54 14.99 -4.46 -2.46
C PRO A 54 15.28 -3.80 -3.82
N PRO A 55 15.85 -4.53 -4.80
CA PRO A 55 16.04 -4.02 -6.14
C PRO A 55 14.75 -3.50 -6.75
N THR A 56 14.82 -2.40 -7.49
CA THR A 56 13.68 -1.78 -8.15
C THR A 56 13.50 -2.31 -9.58
N ASP A 57 13.57 -3.63 -9.74
CA ASP A 57 13.59 -4.36 -11.01
C ASP A 57 12.20 -4.68 -11.58
N HIS A 58 11.14 -4.38 -10.84
CA HIS A 58 9.76 -4.43 -11.32
C HIS A 58 8.96 -3.18 -10.92
N GLY A 59 7.83 -2.92 -11.61
CA GLY A 59 7.10 -1.67 -11.55
C GLY A 59 6.69 -1.25 -10.14
N TRP A 60 6.13 -2.18 -9.36
CA TRP A 60 5.68 -1.87 -7.99
C TRP A 60 6.83 -1.45 -7.06
N LEU A 61 7.98 -2.15 -7.06
CA LEU A 61 9.15 -1.76 -6.25
C LEU A 61 9.76 -0.43 -6.71
N GLY A 62 9.79 -0.17 -8.02
CA GLY A 62 10.19 1.13 -8.56
C GLY A 62 9.31 2.26 -8.04
N GLN A 63 7.99 2.02 -7.97
CA GLN A 63 7.05 3.00 -7.42
C GLN A 63 7.20 3.18 -5.91
N ILE A 64 7.50 2.14 -5.14
CA ILE A 64 7.82 2.24 -3.71
C ILE A 64 8.98 3.22 -3.48
N ALA A 65 10.09 3.04 -4.22
CA ALA A 65 11.25 3.93 -4.13
C ALA A 65 10.91 5.37 -4.53
N ALA A 66 10.18 5.54 -5.65
CA ALA A 66 9.76 6.86 -6.11
C ALA A 66 8.83 7.56 -5.11
N LYS A 67 7.85 6.86 -4.53
CA LYS A 67 6.92 7.44 -3.54
C LYS A 67 7.60 7.78 -2.21
N ALA A 68 8.61 7.02 -1.80
CA ALA A 68 9.43 7.37 -0.65
C ALA A 68 10.20 8.68 -0.89
N GLN A 69 10.84 8.81 -2.05
CA GLN A 69 11.58 10.01 -2.45
C GLN A 69 10.65 11.22 -2.57
N GLU A 70 9.52 11.07 -3.27
CA GLU A 70 8.53 12.11 -3.47
C GLU A 70 7.96 12.65 -2.13
N ALA A 71 7.69 11.75 -1.19
CA ALA A 71 7.22 12.15 0.14
C ALA A 71 8.28 12.92 0.93
N ALA A 72 9.55 12.52 0.83
CA ALA A 72 10.64 13.22 1.50
C ALA A 72 10.86 14.64 0.94
N GLU A 73 10.70 14.82 -0.38
CA GLU A 73 10.86 16.10 -1.07
C GLU A 73 9.77 17.13 -0.73
N GLN A 74 8.66 16.70 -0.14
CA GLN A 74 7.58 17.60 0.34
C GLN A 74 8.00 18.39 1.59
N TRP A 75 9.09 17.99 2.27
CA TRP A 75 9.50 18.54 3.56
C TRP A 75 10.88 19.17 3.50
N ASP A 76 10.99 20.47 3.73
CA ASP A 76 12.26 21.18 3.79
C ASP A 76 13.13 20.76 5.00
N ASP A 77 12.53 20.13 6.00
CA ASP A 77 13.18 19.68 7.23
C ASP A 77 13.58 18.19 7.20
N VAL A 78 13.49 17.51 6.05
CA VAL A 78 13.91 16.11 5.87
C VAL A 78 15.17 16.03 4.99
N GLN A 79 16.22 15.42 5.52
CA GLN A 79 17.36 14.93 4.74
C GLN A 79 17.15 13.44 4.47
N PHE A 80 16.85 13.11 3.22
CA PHE A 80 16.50 11.74 2.83
C PHE A 80 17.63 11.04 2.09
N ARG A 81 17.82 9.75 2.38
CA ARG A 81 18.75 8.86 1.67
C ARG A 81 18.08 7.51 1.41
N LEU A 82 17.96 7.14 0.15
CA LEU A 82 17.51 5.82 -0.29
C LEU A 82 18.72 4.95 -0.64
N VAL A 83 18.69 3.68 -0.22
CA VAL A 83 19.64 2.64 -0.64
C VAL A 83 18.84 1.42 -1.14
N GLU A 84 19.29 0.86 -2.25
CA GLU A 84 18.74 -0.34 -2.87
C GLU A 84 19.73 -1.49 -2.66
N ALA A 85 19.23 -2.66 -2.31
CA ALA A 85 20.04 -3.84 -2.01
C ALA A 85 19.80 -4.93 -3.06
N ASP A 86 20.88 -5.62 -3.47
CA ASP A 86 20.79 -6.69 -4.46
C ASP A 86 20.17 -7.98 -3.90
N ASP A 87 20.32 -8.21 -2.59
CA ASP A 87 19.79 -9.36 -1.86
C ASP A 87 19.66 -9.07 -0.35
N ALA A 88 19.18 -10.04 0.42
CA ALA A 88 18.99 -9.88 1.86
C ALA A 88 20.32 -9.70 2.64
N ASP A 89 21.42 -10.32 2.23
CA ASP A 89 22.73 -10.17 2.87
C ASP A 89 23.31 -8.79 2.62
N ASP A 90 23.19 -8.28 1.38
CA ASP A 90 23.56 -6.92 1.03
C ASP A 90 22.71 -5.91 1.79
N GLN A 91 21.38 -6.13 1.85
CA GLN A 91 20.48 -5.25 2.61
C GLN A 91 20.85 -5.19 4.10
N ALA A 92 21.15 -6.34 4.72
CA ALA A 92 21.59 -6.38 6.11
C ALA A 92 22.89 -5.57 6.33
N SER A 93 23.84 -5.69 5.39
CA SER A 93 25.12 -4.95 5.43
C SER A 93 24.90 -3.44 5.26
N GLN A 94 24.00 -3.04 4.38
CA GLN A 94 23.63 -1.64 4.15
C GLN A 94 22.94 -1.05 5.39
N ILE A 95 21.96 -1.76 5.99
CA ILE A 95 21.29 -1.32 7.22
C ILE A 95 22.31 -1.19 8.35
N GLN A 96 23.26 -2.13 8.50
CA GLN A 96 24.35 -1.99 9.48
C GLN A 96 25.20 -0.73 9.25
N THR A 97 25.42 -0.36 7.99
CA THR A 97 26.12 0.89 7.65
C THR A 97 25.30 2.11 8.04
N LEU A 98 23.99 2.09 7.76
CA LEU A 98 23.06 3.15 8.18
C LEU A 98 23.03 3.31 9.71
N ILE A 99 23.01 2.21 10.47
CA ILE A 99 23.07 2.25 11.93
C ILE A 99 24.33 2.98 12.42
N ASN A 100 25.50 2.74 11.77
CA ASN A 100 26.75 3.42 12.13
C ASN A 100 26.74 4.92 11.78
N GLU A 101 25.95 5.33 10.78
CA GLU A 101 25.74 6.74 10.40
C GLU A 101 24.78 7.49 11.34
N GLN A 102 24.01 6.77 12.15
CA GLN A 102 23.07 7.28 13.14
C GLN A 102 22.02 8.24 12.57
N PRO A 103 21.20 7.84 11.59
CA PRO A 103 20.06 8.62 11.15
C PRO A 103 19.03 8.74 12.28
N ASP A 104 18.12 9.72 12.17
CA ASP A 104 17.01 9.89 13.12
C ASP A 104 15.92 8.82 12.98
N ALA A 105 15.79 8.18 11.81
CA ALA A 105 14.93 7.03 11.58
C ALA A 105 15.37 6.23 10.34
N ILE A 106 14.98 4.95 10.26
CA ILE A 106 15.18 4.10 9.09
C ILE A 106 13.82 3.53 8.63
N VAL A 107 13.49 3.71 7.36
CA VAL A 107 12.36 3.03 6.69
C VAL A 107 12.91 1.79 6.00
N VAL A 108 12.31 0.63 6.24
CA VAL A 108 12.76 -0.64 5.67
C VAL A 108 11.61 -1.36 4.99
N LEU A 109 11.74 -1.62 3.68
CA LEU A 109 11.02 -2.69 3.02
C LEU A 109 11.98 -3.88 2.94
N PRO A 110 11.80 -4.94 3.74
CA PRO A 110 12.74 -6.05 3.77
C PRO A 110 12.74 -6.85 2.47
N TYR A 111 13.93 -7.25 1.99
CA TYR A 111 14.04 -8.29 0.96
C TYR A 111 13.43 -9.59 1.46
N ASP A 112 13.81 -9.98 2.67
CA ASP A 112 13.27 -11.09 3.47
C ASP A 112 13.16 -10.65 4.93
N GLY A 113 11.94 -10.61 5.45
CA GLY A 113 11.68 -10.08 6.80
C GLY A 113 12.30 -10.91 7.91
N GLU A 114 12.34 -12.26 7.77
CA GLU A 114 12.94 -13.13 8.78
C GLU A 114 14.46 -12.92 8.85
N GLN A 115 15.12 -12.86 7.68
CA GLN A 115 16.56 -12.65 7.61
C GLN A 115 17.01 -11.28 8.11
N LEU A 116 16.19 -10.24 7.89
CA LEU A 116 16.52 -8.87 8.28
C LEU A 116 16.10 -8.49 9.71
N THR A 117 15.30 -9.31 10.37
CA THR A 117 14.87 -9.07 11.75
C THR A 117 16.05 -8.75 12.69
N PRO A 118 17.17 -9.52 12.71
CA PRO A 118 18.27 -9.24 13.63
C PRO A 118 18.94 -7.86 13.44
N VAL A 119 19.06 -7.37 12.22
CA VAL A 119 19.67 -6.06 11.96
C VAL A 119 18.70 -4.93 12.24
N ALA A 120 17.40 -5.13 12.04
CA ALA A 120 16.37 -4.17 12.41
C ALA A 120 16.28 -4.02 13.94
N GLU A 121 16.32 -5.12 14.70
CA GLU A 121 16.42 -5.08 16.17
C GLU A 121 17.66 -4.33 16.64
N GLN A 122 18.81 -4.50 16.00
CA GLN A 122 20.02 -3.73 16.31
C GLN A 122 19.83 -2.23 16.09
N ALA A 123 19.11 -1.80 15.05
CA ALA A 123 18.78 -0.40 14.85
C ALA A 123 17.89 0.13 15.99
N MET A 124 16.85 -0.63 16.38
CA MET A 124 15.96 -0.30 17.48
C MET A 124 16.73 -0.22 18.82
N GLU A 125 17.62 -1.17 19.10
CA GLU A 125 18.48 -1.17 20.29
C GLU A 125 19.46 0.01 20.31
N ALA A 126 19.92 0.48 19.15
CA ALA A 126 20.75 1.66 19.02
C ALA A 126 19.97 2.98 19.21
N GLY A 127 18.63 2.90 19.43
CA GLY A 127 17.76 4.05 19.59
C GLY A 127 17.33 4.69 18.27
N ILE A 128 17.53 3.99 17.14
CA ILE A 128 17.12 4.43 15.81
C ILE A 128 15.76 3.75 15.49
N PRO A 129 14.65 4.49 15.47
CA PRO A 129 13.36 3.90 15.15
C PRO A 129 13.34 3.36 13.71
N VAL A 130 12.84 2.14 13.58
CA VAL A 130 12.60 1.49 12.28
C VAL A 130 11.12 1.59 11.94
N VAL A 131 10.80 2.04 10.73
CA VAL A 131 9.45 1.94 10.14
C VAL A 131 9.49 0.86 9.08
N ASN A 132 8.78 -0.23 9.33
CA ASN A 132 8.67 -1.36 8.42
C ASN A 132 7.60 -1.11 7.37
N VAL A 133 7.85 -1.52 6.14
CA VAL A 133 6.89 -1.42 5.02
C VAL A 133 6.72 -2.79 4.37
N ASP A 134 5.48 -3.17 4.10
CA ASP A 134 5.08 -4.31 3.27
C ASP A 134 5.40 -5.68 3.86
N ARG A 135 6.65 -6.12 3.84
CA ARG A 135 7.06 -7.45 4.29
C ARG A 135 7.39 -7.46 5.77
N LEU A 136 6.72 -8.33 6.53
CA LEU A 136 6.86 -8.37 7.98
C LEU A 136 8.20 -8.92 8.45
N PHE A 137 8.78 -8.28 9.46
CA PHE A 137 9.83 -8.89 10.28
C PHE A 137 9.26 -10.07 11.08
N ALA A 138 10.13 -11.00 11.50
CA ALA A 138 9.74 -12.15 12.31
C ALA A 138 9.18 -11.77 13.70
N THR A 139 9.53 -10.60 14.20
CA THR A 139 9.06 -10.08 15.48
C THR A 139 8.59 -8.63 15.37
N PRO A 140 7.52 -8.24 16.07
CA PRO A 140 7.05 -6.85 16.07
C PRO A 140 8.05 -5.89 16.74
N ASP A 141 8.95 -6.38 17.59
CA ASP A 141 9.95 -5.56 18.30
C ASP A 141 11.05 -5.02 17.38
N ALA A 142 11.18 -5.59 16.16
CA ALA A 142 12.13 -5.12 15.15
C ALA A 142 11.73 -3.80 14.48
N ALA A 143 10.52 -3.31 14.71
CA ALA A 143 10.06 -2.04 14.18
C ALA A 143 9.30 -1.21 15.23
N ARG A 144 9.43 0.12 15.15
CA ARG A 144 8.61 1.07 15.92
C ARG A 144 7.18 1.15 15.37
N ALA A 145 7.06 1.05 14.05
CA ALA A 145 5.78 1.03 13.35
C ALA A 145 5.89 0.23 12.06
N THR A 146 4.77 -0.37 11.64
CA THR A 146 4.65 -1.16 10.42
C THR A 146 3.48 -0.64 9.58
N ILE A 147 3.71 -0.44 8.27
CA ILE A 147 2.67 -0.11 7.29
C ILE A 147 2.65 -1.22 6.25
N LEU A 148 1.51 -1.89 6.11
CA LEU A 148 1.35 -3.00 5.16
C LEU A 148 -0.04 -2.95 4.50
N GLY A 149 -0.17 -3.59 3.36
CA GLY A 149 -1.47 -3.91 2.79
C GLY A 149 -2.05 -5.17 3.43
N ASP A 150 -3.36 -5.32 3.39
CA ASP A 150 -4.04 -6.53 3.83
C ASP A 150 -3.92 -7.64 2.77
N ASN A 151 -2.78 -8.34 2.81
CA ASN A 151 -2.47 -9.40 1.86
C ASN A 151 -3.41 -10.60 2.00
N TYR A 152 -3.86 -10.89 3.22
CA TYR A 152 -4.85 -11.95 3.43
C TYR A 152 -6.19 -11.58 2.76
N ASP A 153 -6.66 -10.34 2.90
CA ASP A 153 -7.89 -9.86 2.26
C ASP A 153 -7.77 -9.80 0.73
N ILE A 154 -6.58 -9.59 0.16
CA ILE A 154 -6.35 -9.75 -1.29
C ILE A 154 -6.68 -11.17 -1.73
N GLY A 155 -6.14 -12.19 -1.03
CA GLY A 155 -6.45 -13.59 -1.30
C GLY A 155 -7.94 -13.91 -1.15
N VAL A 156 -8.56 -13.40 -0.08
CA VAL A 156 -10.01 -13.54 0.16
C VAL A 156 -10.82 -12.95 -1.00
N LYS A 157 -10.53 -11.73 -1.44
CA LYS A 157 -11.24 -11.07 -2.54
C LYS A 157 -11.04 -11.76 -3.89
N ALA A 158 -9.83 -12.27 -4.16
CA ALA A 158 -9.55 -13.06 -5.34
C ALA A 158 -10.39 -14.35 -5.36
N ALA A 159 -10.47 -15.03 -4.22
CA ALA A 159 -11.29 -16.22 -4.07
C ALA A 159 -12.79 -15.93 -4.23
N GLU A 160 -13.29 -14.85 -3.63
CA GLU A 160 -14.70 -14.43 -3.77
C GLU A 160 -15.05 -14.15 -5.24
N PHE A 161 -14.19 -13.42 -5.94
CA PHE A 161 -14.40 -13.10 -7.35
C PHE A 161 -14.38 -14.36 -8.22
N ILE A 162 -13.36 -15.21 -8.08
CA ILE A 162 -13.23 -16.44 -8.87
C ILE A 162 -14.39 -17.40 -8.57
N ALA A 163 -14.76 -17.56 -7.29
CA ALA A 163 -15.90 -18.39 -6.90
C ALA A 163 -17.22 -17.94 -7.55
N GLU A 164 -17.45 -16.62 -7.61
CA GLU A 164 -18.61 -16.03 -8.26
C GLU A 164 -18.58 -16.25 -9.78
N GLN A 165 -17.44 -16.03 -10.44
CA GLN A 165 -17.30 -16.18 -11.89
C GLN A 165 -17.47 -17.62 -12.35
N LEU A 166 -17.05 -18.60 -11.54
CA LEU A 166 -17.10 -20.02 -11.85
C LEU A 166 -18.33 -20.74 -11.25
N ASP A 167 -19.25 -20.03 -10.59
CA ASP A 167 -20.37 -20.66 -9.85
C ASP A 167 -19.88 -21.78 -8.89
N CYS A 168 -18.70 -21.62 -8.32
CA CYS A 168 -18.03 -22.61 -7.45
C CYS A 168 -17.74 -23.99 -8.09
N GLU A 169 -17.56 -24.07 -9.39
CA GLU A 169 -17.18 -25.29 -10.11
C GLU A 169 -16.11 -25.00 -11.16
N GLY A 170 -14.90 -25.54 -11.03
CA GLY A 170 -13.84 -25.36 -12.02
C GLY A 170 -12.43 -25.64 -11.53
N ASN A 171 -11.49 -25.44 -12.44
CA ASN A 171 -10.06 -25.70 -12.26
C ASN A 171 -9.32 -24.36 -12.17
N VAL A 172 -8.62 -24.14 -11.09
CA VAL A 172 -7.87 -22.92 -10.83
C VAL A 172 -6.38 -23.21 -10.73
N VAL A 173 -5.56 -22.29 -11.18
CA VAL A 173 -4.11 -22.29 -10.90
C VAL A 173 -3.75 -21.03 -10.14
N GLU A 174 -2.82 -21.15 -9.20
CA GLU A 174 -2.28 -20.05 -8.43
C GLU A 174 -0.79 -19.86 -8.79
N ILE A 175 -0.45 -18.64 -9.25
CA ILE A 175 0.94 -18.26 -9.52
C ILE A 175 1.35 -17.24 -8.49
N GLN A 176 2.24 -17.68 -7.60
CA GLN A 176 2.63 -17.00 -6.38
C GLN A 176 3.80 -16.03 -6.59
N GLY A 177 3.94 -15.08 -5.67
CA GLY A 177 5.16 -14.27 -5.55
C GLY A 177 6.35 -15.06 -5.03
N ILE A 178 7.27 -14.40 -4.33
CA ILE A 178 8.45 -15.03 -3.70
C ILE A 178 7.97 -15.96 -2.58
N ALA A 179 8.43 -17.21 -2.62
CA ALA A 179 8.06 -18.21 -1.62
C ALA A 179 8.64 -17.88 -0.24
N GLY A 180 7.84 -18.10 0.81
CA GLY A 180 8.28 -17.97 2.21
C GLY A 180 8.23 -16.57 2.80
N ILE A 181 7.85 -15.55 2.04
CA ILE A 181 7.62 -14.20 2.60
C ILE A 181 6.15 -14.02 3.00
N SER A 182 5.88 -13.19 4.01
CA SER A 182 4.55 -12.94 4.56
C SER A 182 3.50 -12.56 3.51
N VAL A 183 3.86 -11.68 2.56
CA VAL A 183 2.98 -11.24 1.48
C VAL A 183 2.43 -12.42 0.67
N THR A 184 3.30 -13.35 0.28
CA THR A 184 2.91 -14.53 -0.52
C THR A 184 2.09 -15.51 0.32
N GLU A 185 2.52 -15.78 1.56
CA GLU A 185 1.83 -16.72 2.45
C GLU A 185 0.42 -16.25 2.79
N ASP A 186 0.25 -14.96 3.11
CA ASP A 186 -1.06 -14.38 3.45
C ASP A 186 -2.01 -14.41 2.25
N ARG A 187 -1.56 -14.03 1.04
CA ARG A 187 -2.38 -14.10 -0.19
C ARG A 187 -2.84 -15.53 -0.47
N THR A 188 -1.92 -16.49 -0.39
CA THR A 188 -2.23 -17.92 -0.56
C THR A 188 -3.22 -18.41 0.49
N GLN A 189 -2.99 -18.08 1.78
CA GLN A 189 -3.84 -18.55 2.86
C GLN A 189 -5.24 -17.94 2.75
N GLY A 190 -5.36 -16.64 2.48
CA GLY A 190 -6.65 -15.97 2.31
C GLY A 190 -7.46 -16.57 1.15
N PHE A 191 -6.80 -16.86 0.03
CA PHE A 191 -7.42 -17.52 -1.12
C PHE A 191 -7.92 -18.93 -0.77
N ALA A 192 -7.05 -19.76 -0.19
CA ALA A 192 -7.40 -21.14 0.16
C ALA A 192 -8.53 -21.23 1.17
N ASP A 193 -8.49 -20.42 2.24
CA ASP A 193 -9.53 -20.41 3.27
C ASP A 193 -10.88 -20.00 2.70
N LYS A 194 -10.90 -18.96 1.86
CA LYS A 194 -12.14 -18.45 1.30
C LYS A 194 -12.73 -19.38 0.23
N ILE A 195 -11.92 -19.98 -0.65
CA ILE A 195 -12.39 -20.99 -1.61
C ILE A 195 -12.97 -22.19 -0.87
N GLN A 196 -12.32 -22.66 0.19
CA GLN A 196 -12.84 -23.77 1.00
C GLN A 196 -14.15 -23.39 1.70
N GLU A 197 -14.27 -22.17 2.21
CA GLU A 197 -15.50 -21.66 2.85
C GLU A 197 -16.68 -21.61 1.87
N LEU A 198 -16.46 -21.04 0.67
CA LEU A 198 -17.53 -20.79 -0.29
C LEU A 198 -17.90 -22.02 -1.11
N CYS A 199 -16.92 -22.74 -1.60
CA CYS A 199 -17.08 -23.75 -2.64
C CYS A 199 -16.78 -25.20 -2.16
N GLY A 200 -16.14 -25.36 -0.99
CA GLY A 200 -15.75 -26.67 -0.50
C GLY A 200 -14.81 -27.38 -1.49
N ASN A 201 -15.27 -28.46 -2.10
CA ASN A 201 -14.51 -29.23 -3.10
C ASN A 201 -14.96 -28.94 -4.55
N GLY A 202 -15.66 -27.86 -4.80
CA GLY A 202 -16.16 -27.55 -6.15
C GLY A 202 -15.10 -26.92 -7.05
N ILE A 203 -14.07 -26.31 -6.45
CA ILE A 203 -12.92 -25.76 -7.16
C ILE A 203 -11.70 -26.63 -6.89
N ASP A 204 -11.05 -27.11 -7.98
CA ASP A 204 -9.82 -27.87 -7.95
C ASP A 204 -8.61 -26.95 -8.19
N LEU A 205 -7.70 -26.84 -7.22
CA LEU A 205 -6.44 -26.16 -7.39
C LEU A 205 -5.43 -27.07 -8.08
N LEU A 206 -5.26 -26.91 -9.41
CA LEU A 206 -4.43 -27.78 -10.24
C LEU A 206 -2.93 -27.60 -10.04
N ALA A 207 -2.53 -26.34 -9.79
CA ALA A 207 -1.14 -25.98 -9.60
C ALA A 207 -1.02 -24.75 -8.70
N GLN A 208 0.07 -24.72 -7.92
CA GLN A 208 0.47 -23.61 -7.08
C GLN A 208 1.99 -23.49 -7.22
N GLN A 209 2.46 -22.43 -7.88
CA GLN A 209 3.87 -22.31 -8.25
C GLN A 209 4.38 -20.87 -8.05
N PRO A 210 5.58 -20.67 -7.45
CA PRO A 210 6.18 -19.35 -7.33
C PRO A 210 6.76 -18.88 -8.67
N ALA A 211 6.62 -17.58 -8.93
CA ALA A 211 7.22 -16.88 -10.06
C ALA A 211 7.87 -15.54 -9.63
N ASP A 212 8.13 -15.38 -8.33
CA ASP A 212 9.02 -14.39 -7.73
C ASP A 212 8.65 -12.92 -8.02
N PHE A 213 7.38 -12.64 -8.38
CA PHE A 213 6.88 -11.34 -8.84
C PHE A 213 7.50 -10.85 -10.17
N LEU A 214 8.15 -11.74 -10.94
CA LEU A 214 8.86 -11.39 -12.16
C LEU A 214 8.09 -11.82 -13.42
N PRO A 215 7.96 -10.93 -14.44
CA PRO A 215 7.28 -11.25 -15.70
C PRO A 215 7.86 -12.48 -16.42
N ASP A 216 9.19 -12.55 -16.56
CA ASP A 216 9.85 -13.66 -17.24
C ASP A 216 9.60 -15.00 -16.53
N ARG A 217 9.55 -15.00 -15.19
CA ARG A 217 9.22 -16.18 -14.39
C ARG A 217 7.74 -16.55 -14.52
N GLY A 218 6.86 -15.55 -14.53
CA GLY A 218 5.43 -15.75 -14.80
C GLY A 218 5.19 -16.46 -16.14
N LEU A 219 5.89 -16.00 -17.20
CA LEU A 219 5.84 -16.64 -18.51
C LEU A 219 6.28 -18.11 -18.47
N GLU A 220 7.48 -18.40 -17.92
CA GLU A 220 8.02 -19.77 -17.83
C GLU A 220 7.08 -20.72 -17.04
N VAL A 221 6.59 -20.26 -15.91
CA VAL A 221 5.71 -21.04 -15.03
C VAL A 221 4.38 -21.32 -15.71
N MET A 222 3.76 -20.31 -16.32
CA MET A 222 2.47 -20.46 -17.00
C MET A 222 2.59 -21.35 -18.25
N GLU A 223 3.66 -21.24 -19.05
CA GLU A 223 3.89 -22.14 -20.16
C GLU A 223 3.95 -23.62 -19.71
N ALA A 224 4.63 -23.90 -18.59
CA ALA A 224 4.69 -25.25 -18.03
C ALA A 224 3.32 -25.74 -17.52
N ILE A 225 2.55 -24.87 -16.89
CA ILE A 225 1.20 -25.18 -16.39
C ILE A 225 0.25 -25.48 -17.55
N LEU A 226 0.28 -24.68 -18.63
CA LEU A 226 -0.54 -24.87 -19.83
C LEU A 226 -0.25 -26.18 -20.54
N GLN A 227 1.04 -26.62 -20.55
CA GLN A 227 1.43 -27.90 -21.12
C GLN A 227 0.95 -29.11 -20.29
N ALA A 228 0.79 -28.92 -18.99
CA ALA A 228 0.41 -30.01 -18.07
C ALA A 228 -1.12 -30.13 -17.89
N ASN A 229 -1.89 -29.08 -18.19
CA ASN A 229 -3.31 -28.98 -17.89
C ASN A 229 -4.11 -28.53 -19.12
N ASP A 230 -4.98 -29.39 -19.60
CA ASP A 230 -5.84 -29.11 -20.76
C ASP A 230 -6.99 -28.16 -20.44
N ASN A 231 -7.49 -28.16 -19.20
CA ASN A 231 -8.60 -27.35 -18.75
C ASN A 231 -8.19 -26.50 -17.55
N ILE A 232 -8.17 -25.20 -17.73
CA ILE A 232 -7.96 -24.19 -16.68
C ILE A 232 -9.08 -23.17 -16.86
N ASP A 233 -9.84 -22.92 -15.80
CA ASP A 233 -10.99 -21.99 -15.84
C ASP A 233 -10.64 -20.64 -15.25
N ALA A 234 -9.66 -20.57 -14.30
CA ALA A 234 -9.15 -19.32 -13.76
C ALA A 234 -7.67 -19.38 -13.37
N VAL A 235 -7.01 -18.23 -13.43
CA VAL A 235 -5.65 -17.99 -12.94
C VAL A 235 -5.69 -16.92 -11.86
N TYR A 236 -5.31 -17.27 -10.64
CA TYR A 236 -5.00 -16.32 -9.59
C TYR A 236 -3.50 -16.04 -9.57
N THR A 237 -3.10 -14.82 -9.86
CA THR A 237 -1.71 -14.40 -9.78
C THR A 237 -1.52 -13.33 -8.70
N HIS A 238 -0.39 -13.40 -8.00
CA HIS A 238 -0.13 -12.51 -6.87
C HIS A 238 0.33 -11.12 -7.26
N ASP A 239 0.53 -10.84 -8.57
CA ASP A 239 1.11 -9.56 -8.98
C ASP A 239 0.77 -9.21 -10.43
N ASP A 240 0.55 -7.91 -10.70
CA ASP A 240 0.18 -7.42 -12.03
C ASP A 240 1.37 -7.41 -13.00
N ASP A 241 2.59 -7.08 -12.55
CA ASP A 241 3.78 -7.10 -13.41
C ASP A 241 4.11 -8.55 -13.83
N MET A 242 4.05 -9.49 -12.87
CA MET A 242 4.19 -10.91 -13.14
C MET A 242 3.11 -11.42 -14.11
N SER A 243 1.92 -10.84 -14.04
CA SER A 243 0.79 -11.18 -14.92
C SER A 243 1.07 -10.89 -16.39
N GLU A 244 1.93 -9.92 -16.72
CA GLU A 244 2.27 -9.64 -18.11
C GLU A 244 2.92 -10.86 -18.80
N GLY A 245 3.80 -11.57 -18.09
CA GLY A 245 4.37 -12.82 -18.58
C GLY A 245 3.35 -13.95 -18.66
N ILE A 246 2.47 -14.04 -17.68
CA ILE A 246 1.40 -15.04 -17.64
C ILE A 246 0.42 -14.85 -18.81
N VAL A 247 -0.02 -13.62 -19.05
CA VAL A 247 -0.88 -13.27 -20.18
C VAL A 247 -0.20 -13.61 -21.50
N ALA A 248 1.08 -13.26 -21.67
CA ALA A 248 1.84 -13.59 -22.88
C ALA A 248 1.91 -15.12 -23.11
N ALA A 249 2.08 -15.94 -22.06
CA ALA A 249 2.06 -17.41 -22.18
C ALA A 249 0.68 -17.92 -22.65
N ILE A 250 -0.40 -17.40 -22.09
CA ILE A 250 -1.77 -17.79 -22.43
C ILE A 250 -2.11 -17.41 -23.88
N GLU A 251 -1.80 -16.17 -24.29
CA GLU A 251 -2.00 -15.66 -25.66
C GLU A 251 -1.16 -16.44 -26.68
N ASN A 252 0.11 -16.74 -26.38
CA ASN A 252 0.97 -17.56 -27.25
C ASN A 252 0.42 -18.99 -27.44
N ALA A 253 -0.29 -19.50 -26.44
CA ALA A 253 -0.97 -20.81 -26.53
C ALA A 253 -2.32 -20.74 -27.26
N GLY A 254 -2.87 -19.51 -27.51
CA GLY A 254 -4.18 -19.29 -28.12
C GLY A 254 -5.32 -19.75 -27.22
N ARG A 255 -5.19 -19.55 -25.90
CA ARG A 255 -6.12 -20.03 -24.87
C ARG A 255 -6.76 -18.91 -24.06
N GLU A 256 -6.66 -17.67 -24.52
CA GLU A 256 -7.18 -16.46 -23.85
C GLU A 256 -8.69 -16.43 -23.65
N ASP A 257 -9.44 -17.17 -24.47
CA ASP A 257 -10.90 -17.29 -24.38
C ASP A 257 -11.35 -18.43 -23.43
N GLU A 258 -10.41 -19.21 -22.87
CA GLU A 258 -10.74 -20.40 -22.07
C GLU A 258 -10.83 -20.11 -20.57
N MET A 259 -10.22 -19.02 -20.10
CA MET A 259 -10.06 -18.74 -18.66
C MET A 259 -10.15 -17.27 -18.34
N ILE A 260 -10.30 -16.96 -17.04
CA ILE A 260 -10.12 -15.62 -16.50
C ILE A 260 -8.84 -15.52 -15.70
N LEU A 261 -8.29 -14.30 -15.57
CA LEU A 261 -7.11 -14.01 -14.77
C LEU A 261 -7.41 -12.88 -13.79
N THR A 262 -6.92 -13.02 -12.55
CA THR A 262 -6.95 -11.96 -11.55
C THR A 262 -5.54 -11.67 -11.06
N GLY A 263 -5.16 -10.38 -11.00
CA GLY A 263 -3.87 -9.91 -10.51
C GLY A 263 -3.94 -9.25 -9.13
N ALA A 264 -2.86 -8.61 -8.73
CA ALA A 264 -2.78 -7.74 -7.55
C ALA A 264 -1.67 -6.70 -7.74
N GLY A 265 -1.93 -5.49 -7.27
CA GLY A 265 -1.01 -4.35 -7.40
C GLY A 265 -1.78 -3.09 -7.76
N GLY A 266 -2.46 -3.10 -8.88
CA GLY A 266 -3.17 -1.96 -9.43
C GLY A 266 -2.30 -1.20 -10.44
N SER A 267 -1.52 -1.90 -11.27
CA SER A 267 -0.78 -1.27 -12.36
C SER A 267 -1.71 -0.69 -13.42
N CYS A 268 -1.28 0.37 -14.10
CA CYS A 268 -2.07 0.96 -15.17
C CYS A 268 -2.23 -0.01 -16.35
N ASN A 269 -1.26 -0.89 -16.61
CA ASN A 269 -1.39 -1.95 -17.60
C ASN A 269 -2.51 -2.93 -17.26
N ALA A 270 -2.63 -3.35 -16.00
CA ALA A 270 -3.73 -4.21 -15.57
C ALA A 270 -5.09 -3.51 -15.74
N PHE A 271 -5.16 -2.21 -15.42
CA PHE A 271 -6.37 -1.42 -15.64
C PHE A 271 -6.77 -1.35 -17.11
N ASP A 272 -5.80 -1.14 -18.04
CA ASP A 272 -6.06 -1.12 -19.48
C ASP A 272 -6.63 -2.46 -19.96
N ARG A 273 -6.05 -3.57 -19.53
CA ARG A 273 -6.53 -4.92 -19.86
C ARG A 273 -7.93 -5.21 -19.30
N ILE A 274 -8.20 -4.77 -18.07
CA ILE A 274 -9.54 -4.90 -17.45
C ILE A 274 -10.58 -4.08 -18.23
N GLU A 275 -10.25 -2.85 -18.65
CA GLU A 275 -11.12 -1.98 -19.45
C GLU A 275 -11.41 -2.61 -20.82
N GLU A 276 -10.41 -3.19 -21.48
CA GLU A 276 -10.57 -3.92 -22.73
C GLU A 276 -11.46 -5.16 -22.60
N GLY A 277 -11.47 -5.76 -21.40
CA GLY A 277 -12.21 -6.97 -21.09
C GLY A 277 -11.56 -8.25 -21.64
N GLY A 278 -12.11 -9.40 -21.31
CA GLY A 278 -11.63 -10.72 -21.73
C GLY A 278 -10.82 -11.42 -20.62
N LEU A 279 -9.61 -11.88 -20.93
CA LEU A 279 -8.79 -12.69 -20.03
C LEU A 279 -8.56 -12.04 -18.66
N TYR A 280 -8.11 -10.77 -18.65
CA TYR A 280 -7.79 -10.06 -17.41
C TYR A 280 -9.06 -9.46 -16.79
N ALA A 281 -9.59 -10.10 -15.76
CA ALA A 281 -10.91 -9.81 -15.24
C ALA A 281 -10.93 -8.89 -13.99
N ALA A 282 -9.88 -8.96 -13.16
CA ALA A 282 -9.78 -8.14 -11.95
C ALA A 282 -8.34 -7.96 -11.47
N THR A 283 -8.09 -6.85 -10.74
CA THR A 283 -6.91 -6.66 -9.89
C THR A 283 -7.31 -6.09 -8.53
N TYR A 284 -6.40 -6.11 -7.58
CA TYR A 284 -6.61 -5.61 -6.22
C TYR A 284 -5.57 -4.54 -5.94
N LEU A 285 -6.03 -3.29 -5.72
CA LEU A 285 -5.15 -2.15 -5.43
C LEU A 285 -4.27 -2.43 -4.22
N TYR A 286 -2.97 -2.34 -4.42
CA TYR A 286 -1.93 -2.45 -3.43
C TYR A 286 -0.99 -1.26 -3.55
N SER A 287 -1.37 -0.15 -2.89
CA SER A 287 -0.80 1.15 -3.21
C SER A 287 0.66 1.31 -2.79
N PRO A 288 1.59 1.64 -3.72
CA PRO A 288 2.97 1.95 -3.39
C PRO A 288 3.14 3.24 -2.56
N THR A 289 2.08 4.04 -2.40
CA THR A 289 2.10 5.26 -1.55
C THR A 289 2.33 4.95 -0.08
N MET A 290 2.22 3.67 0.34
CA MET A 290 2.57 3.25 1.69
C MET A 290 4.03 3.59 2.06
N ALA A 291 4.95 3.57 1.10
CA ALA A 291 6.34 3.98 1.34
C ALA A 291 6.46 5.48 1.65
N GLY A 292 5.69 6.32 0.95
CA GLY A 292 5.59 7.74 1.27
C GLY A 292 4.99 7.99 2.65
N SER A 293 3.95 7.23 3.00
CA SER A 293 3.36 7.26 4.35
C SER A 293 4.36 6.85 5.42
N ALA A 294 5.23 5.87 5.13
CA ALA A 294 6.28 5.44 6.05
C ALA A 294 7.35 6.52 6.27
N VAL A 295 7.73 7.25 5.23
CA VAL A 295 8.65 8.39 5.35
C VAL A 295 8.03 9.50 6.21
N ASN A 296 6.77 9.84 5.98
CA ASN A 296 6.04 10.82 6.79
C ASN A 296 5.94 10.38 8.25
N LEU A 297 5.65 9.11 8.49
CA LEU A 297 5.58 8.53 9.83
C LEU A 297 6.95 8.54 10.52
N ALA A 298 8.02 8.19 9.79
CA ALA A 298 9.39 8.24 10.28
C ALA A 298 9.79 9.67 10.68
N ARG A 299 9.38 10.69 9.89
CA ARG A 299 9.58 12.11 10.22
C ARG A 299 8.91 12.48 11.55
N LEU A 300 7.63 12.14 11.73
CA LEU A 300 6.90 12.42 12.98
C LEU A 300 7.58 11.75 14.19
N ILE A 301 7.95 10.48 14.05
CA ILE A 301 8.67 9.73 15.11
C ILE A 301 10.01 10.39 15.43
N ALA A 302 10.81 10.73 14.41
CA ALA A 302 12.13 11.35 14.56
C ALA A 302 12.06 12.73 15.23
N GLN A 303 11.02 13.50 14.99
CA GLN A 303 10.79 14.81 15.61
C GLN A 303 10.20 14.71 17.02
N GLY A 304 9.80 13.51 17.46
CA GLY A 304 9.14 13.30 18.75
C GLY A 304 7.68 13.77 18.76
N GLU A 305 7.09 13.88 17.58
CA GLU A 305 5.68 14.22 17.42
C GLU A 305 4.84 12.97 17.27
N GLY A 306 3.60 13.08 17.73
CA GLY A 306 2.58 12.04 17.58
C GLY A 306 1.39 12.58 16.78
N MET A 307 0.36 11.77 16.64
CA MET A 307 -0.92 12.19 16.11
C MET A 307 -1.60 13.08 17.17
N THR A 308 -1.77 14.38 16.87
CA THR A 308 -2.21 15.41 17.81
C THR A 308 -3.67 15.27 18.26
N ASP A 309 -4.45 14.43 17.61
CA ASP A 309 -5.85 14.12 17.92
C ASP A 309 -6.01 12.93 18.89
N LEU A 310 -4.92 12.24 19.23
CA LEU A 310 -4.94 11.17 20.22
C LEU A 310 -4.74 11.73 21.65
N VAL A 311 -5.37 11.08 22.63
CA VAL A 311 -5.26 11.44 24.06
C VAL A 311 -3.82 11.32 24.55
N GLU A 312 -3.07 10.35 24.02
CA GLU A 312 -1.63 10.26 24.12
C GLU A 312 -1.05 10.42 22.70
N PRO A 313 -0.14 11.37 22.47
CA PRO A 313 0.43 11.59 21.16
C PRO A 313 1.38 10.42 20.80
N GLU A 314 0.80 9.34 20.32
CA GLU A 314 1.52 8.17 19.82
C GLU A 314 1.24 7.94 18.34
N VAL A 315 2.27 7.49 17.66
CA VAL A 315 2.14 6.93 16.31
C VAL A 315 1.66 5.48 16.46
N PRO A 316 0.64 5.04 15.69
CA PRO A 316 0.24 3.64 15.68
C PRO A 316 1.42 2.70 15.43
N SER A 317 1.44 1.55 16.09
CA SER A 317 2.47 0.52 15.85
C SER A 317 2.22 -0.25 14.55
N GLU A 318 0.97 -0.28 14.08
CA GLU A 318 0.60 -0.99 12.85
C GLU A 318 -0.51 -0.23 12.11
N ILE A 319 -0.34 -0.12 10.79
CA ILE A 319 -1.31 0.47 9.86
C ILE A 319 -1.51 -0.54 8.73
N ILE A 320 -2.72 -1.10 8.62
CA ILE A 320 -3.09 -2.04 7.57
C ILE A 320 -3.98 -1.33 6.57
N VAL A 321 -3.56 -1.34 5.29
CA VAL A 321 -4.30 -0.71 4.20
C VAL A 321 -5.14 -1.77 3.49
N PRO A 322 -6.49 -1.68 3.52
CA PRO A 322 -7.35 -2.66 2.87
C PRO A 322 -7.24 -2.55 1.34
N PRO A 323 -7.27 -3.68 0.61
CA PRO A 323 -7.26 -3.67 -0.85
C PRO A 323 -8.63 -3.22 -1.40
N THR A 324 -8.60 -2.57 -2.55
CA THR A 324 -9.81 -2.27 -3.33
C THR A 324 -9.80 -3.11 -4.61
N GLN A 325 -10.85 -3.87 -4.83
CA GLN A 325 -11.02 -4.65 -6.06
C GLN A 325 -11.33 -3.73 -7.24
N VAL A 326 -10.63 -3.96 -8.34
CA VAL A 326 -10.84 -3.29 -9.63
C VAL A 326 -11.35 -4.32 -10.63
N THR A 327 -12.46 -4.00 -11.24
CA THR A 327 -13.10 -4.79 -12.31
C THR A 327 -13.56 -3.86 -13.42
N GLN A 328 -14.09 -4.39 -14.51
CA GLN A 328 -14.63 -3.58 -15.61
C GLN A 328 -15.72 -2.60 -15.15
N ASP A 329 -16.44 -2.89 -14.06
CA ASP A 329 -17.52 -2.05 -13.56
C ASP A 329 -17.03 -0.74 -12.91
N ASN A 330 -15.79 -0.70 -12.40
CA ASN A 330 -15.27 0.44 -11.63
C ASN A 330 -13.87 0.92 -12.06
N VAL A 331 -13.27 0.32 -13.10
CA VAL A 331 -11.92 0.65 -13.55
C VAL A 331 -11.76 2.12 -13.91
N ASP A 332 -12.75 2.73 -14.56
CA ASP A 332 -12.73 4.13 -14.93
C ASP A 332 -12.70 5.07 -13.71
N GLU A 333 -13.49 4.75 -12.67
CA GLU A 333 -13.53 5.53 -11.43
C GLU A 333 -12.21 5.45 -10.67
N LEU A 334 -11.60 4.26 -10.64
CA LEU A 334 -10.38 3.97 -9.90
C LEU A 334 -9.09 4.27 -10.69
N ARG A 335 -9.19 4.62 -11.97
CA ARG A 335 -8.05 4.92 -12.85
C ARG A 335 -7.02 5.91 -12.25
N PRO A 336 -7.41 6.98 -11.54
CA PRO A 336 -6.44 7.88 -10.90
C PRO A 336 -5.56 7.23 -9.82
N LEU A 337 -5.87 6.02 -9.39
CA LEU A 337 -5.15 5.29 -8.35
C LEU A 337 -4.17 4.25 -8.90
N CYS A 338 -4.17 3.99 -10.22
CA CYS A 338 -3.20 3.06 -10.80
C CYS A 338 -1.80 3.67 -10.79
N PHE A 339 -0.78 2.82 -10.83
CA PHE A 339 0.62 3.21 -10.93
C PHE A 339 1.26 2.70 -12.24
N GLU A 340 2.30 3.39 -12.70
CA GLU A 340 3.05 3.08 -13.93
C GLU A 340 4.20 2.12 -13.65
#